data_d7c232652df645d0a6b83be93dc47fd2
#
_entry.id   d7c232652df645d0a6b83be93dc47fd2
#
_cell.length_a   1.000
_cell.length_b   1.000
_cell.length_c   1.000
_cell.angle_alpha   90.00
_cell.angle_beta   90.00
_cell.angle_gamma   90.00
#
_symmetry.space_group_name_H-M   'P 1'
#
loop_
_entity.id
_entity.type
_entity.pdbx_description
1 polymer ?
#
loop_
_entity_poly.entity_id
_entity_poly.type
_entity_poly.pdbx_seq_one_letter_code
_entity_poly.pdbx_strand_id
1 'polypeptide(L)'
;MPRSALAAGARDGASVDMDGWTVAATYDDPAREYGALRESAALVDWAFRGRLVATGADRVDFLQGMLSNDVRVLAPGGGCAALLLTEQGKIVADAIVLALADAIVLDARGGAIERAREALNRYIVADDVELAVDDATHACALLGPQADAALLRVGMTPPPSQAYAHEVCATAFGDVRVVRLPAPGDGGVLCLVARDHVATWWAACVDSGVATAGFTAFEALRIESGVPAYGVDVGPDTLALEAPYAGAISFGKGCYLGQEVVERVTARGHVNRKLVPLVVEAAEVPHAGDAIVAGDKEIGRVTSATWSWRAGRPVALGYVRREHLAPGTTVEVRTASGTLHAVVQAHE
;
A
#
# COMPACT_ATOMS: atom_id res chain seq x y z
N MET A 1 0.36 -14.23 17.27
CA MET A 1 0.65 -12.98 16.53
C MET A 1 0.73 -11.84 17.53
N PRO A 2 1.69 -10.93 17.41
CA PRO A 2 1.73 -9.76 18.27
C PRO A 2 0.50 -8.88 17.99
N ARG A 3 -0.12 -8.39 19.06
CA ARG A 3 -1.20 -7.43 18.99
C ARG A 3 -0.59 -6.02 18.96
N SER A 4 -1.04 -5.18 18.03
CA SER A 4 -0.67 -3.77 18.06
C SER A 4 -1.10 -3.14 19.37
N ALA A 5 -0.24 -2.30 19.96
CA ALA A 5 -0.59 -1.54 21.16
C ALA A 5 -1.82 -0.65 20.92
N LEU A 6 -2.05 -0.22 19.69
CA LEU A 6 -3.16 0.64 19.28
C LEU A 6 -4.49 -0.12 19.17
N ALA A 7 -4.45 -1.45 18.98
CA ALA A 7 -5.64 -2.29 18.93
C ALA A 7 -6.37 -2.40 20.30
N ALA A 8 -5.78 -1.92 21.38
CA ALA A 8 -6.45 -1.87 22.69
C ALA A 8 -7.69 -0.94 22.68
N GLY A 9 -7.73 0.08 21.81
CA GLY A 9 -8.86 0.99 21.63
C GLY A 9 -9.96 0.48 20.71
N ALA A 10 -9.86 -0.75 20.17
CA ALA A 10 -10.85 -1.31 19.25
C ALA A 10 -12.24 -1.37 19.87
N ARG A 11 -13.25 -0.91 19.15
CA ARG A 11 -14.65 -1.00 19.54
C ARG A 11 -15.06 -2.47 19.70
N ASP A 12 -15.69 -2.79 20.84
CA ASP A 12 -16.15 -4.15 21.17
C ASP A 12 -15.08 -5.25 21.01
N GLY A 13 -13.78 -4.86 21.04
CA GLY A 13 -12.64 -5.76 20.82
C GLY A 13 -12.50 -6.27 19.39
N ALA A 14 -13.23 -5.69 18.42
CA ALA A 14 -13.18 -6.09 17.02
C ALA A 14 -11.79 -5.85 16.42
N SER A 15 -11.16 -6.90 15.93
CA SER A 15 -9.80 -6.87 15.39
C SER A 15 -9.66 -7.76 14.16
N VAL A 16 -8.67 -7.47 13.33
CA VAL A 16 -8.29 -8.27 12.16
C VAL A 16 -6.82 -8.62 12.23
N ASP A 17 -6.48 -9.77 11.68
CA ASP A 17 -5.09 -10.22 11.56
C ASP A 17 -4.54 -9.84 10.19
N MET A 18 -3.43 -9.07 10.20
CA MET A 18 -2.79 -8.51 9.01
C MET A 18 -1.27 -8.75 9.08
N ASP A 19 -0.73 -9.54 8.16
CA ASP A 19 0.71 -9.82 8.03
C ASP A 19 1.42 -10.11 9.36
N GLY A 20 0.78 -10.92 10.20
CA GLY A 20 1.32 -11.30 11.50
C GLY A 20 1.03 -10.32 12.64
N TRP A 21 0.24 -9.26 12.41
CA TRP A 21 -0.21 -8.31 13.42
C TRP A 21 -1.72 -8.36 13.60
N THR A 22 -2.18 -8.22 14.84
CA THR A 22 -3.60 -7.99 15.14
C THR A 22 -3.82 -6.48 15.31
N VAL A 23 -4.61 -5.87 14.42
CA VAL A 23 -4.96 -4.44 14.43
C VAL A 23 -6.47 -4.26 14.69
N ALA A 24 -6.89 -3.05 15.10
CA ALA A 24 -8.31 -2.75 15.30
C ALA A 24 -9.07 -2.82 13.97
N ALA A 25 -10.18 -3.56 13.94
CA ALA A 25 -11.10 -3.53 12.80
C ALA A 25 -11.83 -2.19 12.72
N THR A 26 -12.22 -1.64 13.88
CA THR A 26 -12.88 -0.35 14.02
C THR A 26 -12.66 0.21 15.44
N TYR A 27 -12.63 1.53 15.56
CA TYR A 27 -12.59 2.26 16.84
C TYR A 27 -13.95 2.86 17.19
N ASP A 28 -14.76 3.19 16.18
CA ASP A 28 -16.12 3.74 16.30
C ASP A 28 -17.02 3.10 15.22
N ASP A 29 -17.95 3.83 14.66
CA ASP A 29 -18.79 3.43 13.54
C ASP A 29 -17.96 3.47 12.25
N PRO A 30 -17.85 2.36 11.48
CA PRO A 30 -17.02 2.31 10.29
C PRO A 30 -17.40 3.35 9.22
N ALA A 31 -18.68 3.73 9.12
CA ALA A 31 -19.12 4.75 8.17
C ALA A 31 -18.63 6.15 8.58
N ARG A 32 -18.61 6.45 9.89
CA ARG A 32 -18.03 7.70 10.42
C ARG A 32 -16.53 7.75 10.24
N GLU A 33 -15.84 6.64 10.52
CA GLU A 33 -14.39 6.51 10.30
C GLU A 33 -14.04 6.72 8.84
N TYR A 34 -14.80 6.11 7.93
CA TYR A 34 -14.67 6.30 6.50
C TYR A 34 -14.93 7.77 6.08
N GLY A 35 -15.96 8.40 6.64
CA GLY A 35 -16.23 9.84 6.45
C GLY A 35 -15.05 10.71 6.88
N ALA A 36 -14.42 10.40 8.02
CA ALA A 36 -13.23 11.13 8.47
C ALA A 36 -12.05 11.00 7.50
N LEU A 37 -11.81 9.81 6.94
CA LEU A 37 -10.78 9.58 5.94
C LEU A 37 -11.04 10.35 4.62
N ARG A 38 -12.30 10.61 4.29
CA ARG A 38 -12.69 11.26 3.02
C ARG A 38 -12.85 12.78 3.11
N GLU A 39 -13.26 13.30 4.26
CA GLU A 39 -13.68 14.69 4.42
C GLU A 39 -12.76 15.51 5.33
N SER A 40 -11.99 14.81 6.18
CA SER A 40 -11.07 15.45 7.12
C SER A 40 -9.71 14.77 7.14
N ALA A 41 -9.36 14.14 8.26
CA ALA A 41 -8.20 13.25 8.37
C ALA A 41 -8.41 12.28 9.53
N ALA A 42 -7.94 11.04 9.37
CA ALA A 42 -7.95 10.05 10.43
C ALA A 42 -6.64 9.28 10.52
N LEU A 43 -6.26 8.91 11.74
CA LEU A 43 -5.15 8.00 12.03
C LEU A 43 -5.56 6.55 11.76
N VAL A 44 -4.70 5.82 11.08
CA VAL A 44 -4.83 4.39 10.81
C VAL A 44 -3.58 3.68 11.33
N ASP A 45 -3.78 2.60 12.06
CA ASP A 45 -2.70 1.73 12.53
C ASP A 45 -2.18 0.87 11.36
N TRP A 46 -0.94 1.12 10.95
CA TRP A 46 -0.26 0.37 9.90
C TRP A 46 0.83 -0.57 10.46
N ALA A 47 0.59 -1.17 11.63
CA ALA A 47 1.49 -2.15 12.26
C ALA A 47 1.96 -3.26 11.30
N PHE A 48 1.13 -3.59 10.31
CA PHE A 48 1.39 -4.60 9.28
C PHE A 48 2.43 -4.19 8.22
N ARG A 49 2.98 -2.97 8.29
CA ARG A 49 4.10 -2.55 7.43
C ARG A 49 5.43 -2.78 8.15
N GLY A 50 6.40 -3.26 7.40
CA GLY A 50 7.78 -3.43 7.84
C GLY A 50 8.73 -2.55 7.06
N ARG A 51 9.98 -2.45 7.52
CA ARG A 51 11.03 -1.67 6.86
C ARG A 51 12.29 -2.47 6.76
N LEU A 52 12.91 -2.39 5.59
CA LEU A 52 14.25 -2.91 5.32
C LEU A 52 15.16 -1.70 5.11
N VAL A 53 16.22 -1.62 5.90
CA VAL A 53 17.20 -0.54 5.86
C VAL A 53 18.46 -1.04 5.15
N ALA A 54 18.85 -0.37 4.08
CA ALA A 54 20.07 -0.63 3.34
C ALA A 54 21.11 0.46 3.68
N THR A 55 22.27 0.06 4.18
CA THR A 55 23.44 0.90 4.49
C THR A 55 24.66 0.46 3.68
N GLY A 56 25.80 1.11 3.84
CA GLY A 56 27.03 0.85 3.09
C GLY A 56 27.24 1.83 1.93
N ALA A 57 28.45 1.90 1.43
CA ALA A 57 28.84 2.87 0.40
C ALA A 57 28.15 2.59 -0.94
N ASP A 58 27.93 1.33 -1.28
CA ASP A 58 27.38 0.91 -2.58
C ASP A 58 25.86 0.79 -2.59
N ARG A 59 25.13 1.11 -1.48
CA ARG A 59 23.68 0.93 -1.33
C ARG A 59 22.85 1.53 -2.44
N VAL A 60 23.26 2.72 -2.94
CA VAL A 60 22.51 3.42 -4.01
C VAL A 60 22.65 2.69 -5.34
N ASP A 61 23.89 2.34 -5.71
CA ASP A 61 24.18 1.68 -6.98
C ASP A 61 23.64 0.25 -7.00
N PHE A 62 23.76 -0.46 -5.89
CA PHE A 62 23.17 -1.78 -5.71
C PHE A 62 21.64 -1.73 -5.89
N LEU A 63 20.93 -0.89 -5.11
CA LEU A 63 19.48 -0.79 -5.22
C LEU A 63 19.02 -0.22 -6.56
N GLN A 64 19.83 0.62 -7.23
CA GLN A 64 19.57 1.05 -8.60
C GLN A 64 19.52 -0.14 -9.57
N GLY A 65 20.33 -1.15 -9.39
CA GLY A 65 20.30 -2.39 -10.17
C GLY A 65 19.19 -3.36 -9.78
N MET A 66 18.59 -3.22 -8.62
CA MET A 66 17.61 -4.18 -8.10
C MET A 66 16.16 -3.70 -8.21
N LEU A 67 15.89 -2.41 -8.07
CA LEU A 67 14.54 -1.84 -8.00
C LEU A 67 14.09 -1.30 -9.36
N SER A 68 12.79 -1.35 -9.62
CA SER A 68 12.19 -0.92 -10.90
C SER A 68 12.18 0.59 -11.13
N ASN A 69 12.32 1.41 -10.06
CA ASN A 69 12.34 2.86 -10.17
C ASN A 69 13.75 3.44 -9.98
N ASP A 70 13.93 4.70 -10.39
CA ASP A 70 15.22 5.38 -10.33
C ASP A 70 15.50 5.91 -8.94
N VAL A 71 16.33 5.18 -8.17
CA VAL A 71 16.71 5.56 -6.81
C VAL A 71 17.95 6.46 -6.78
N ARG A 72 18.72 6.50 -7.87
CA ARG A 72 19.96 7.30 -7.96
C ARG A 72 19.68 8.80 -7.99
N VAL A 73 18.51 9.21 -8.48
CA VAL A 73 18.10 10.63 -8.53
C VAL A 73 17.54 11.15 -7.22
N LEU A 74 17.35 10.28 -6.22
CA LEU A 74 16.78 10.68 -4.94
C LEU A 74 17.85 11.35 -4.07
N ALA A 75 17.60 12.60 -3.70
CA ALA A 75 18.34 13.28 -2.64
C ALA A 75 17.80 12.84 -1.25
N PRO A 76 18.61 12.99 -0.18
CA PRO A 76 18.11 12.80 1.19
C PRO A 76 16.85 13.65 1.44
N GLY A 77 15.81 13.01 2.01
CA GLY A 77 14.48 13.61 2.15
C GLY A 77 13.53 13.35 0.98
N GLY A 78 14.02 12.78 -0.10
CA GLY A 78 13.22 12.32 -1.24
C GLY A 78 12.87 10.85 -1.16
N GLY A 79 11.87 10.45 -1.96
CA GLY A 79 11.45 9.06 -2.06
C GLY A 79 10.68 8.77 -3.34
N CYS A 80 10.41 7.50 -3.57
CA CYS A 80 9.58 7.02 -4.69
C CYS A 80 8.90 5.69 -4.34
N ALA A 81 7.89 5.33 -5.12
CA ALA A 81 7.43 3.94 -5.14
C ALA A 81 8.33 3.12 -6.05
N ALA A 82 8.62 1.88 -5.70
CA ALA A 82 9.37 0.95 -6.54
C ALA A 82 8.93 -0.50 -6.32
N LEU A 83 9.18 -1.35 -7.30
CA LEU A 83 9.00 -2.79 -7.20
C LEU A 83 10.37 -3.47 -7.12
N LEU A 84 10.48 -4.47 -6.25
CA LEU A 84 11.49 -5.50 -6.35
C LEU A 84 10.88 -6.66 -7.14
N LEU A 85 11.53 -7.06 -8.21
CA LEU A 85 11.04 -8.10 -9.10
C LEU A 85 11.94 -9.34 -9.07
N THR A 86 11.41 -10.46 -9.52
CA THR A 86 12.22 -11.60 -9.93
C THR A 86 12.77 -11.38 -11.35
N GLU A 87 13.74 -12.18 -11.79
CA GLU A 87 14.22 -12.21 -13.19
C GLU A 87 13.08 -12.42 -14.21
N GLN A 88 11.99 -13.08 -13.78
CA GLN A 88 10.80 -13.32 -14.61
C GLN A 88 9.79 -12.14 -14.56
N GLY A 89 10.15 -11.01 -13.94
CA GLY A 89 9.30 -9.81 -13.86
C GLY A 89 8.10 -9.94 -12.91
N LYS A 90 8.12 -10.92 -11.99
CA LYS A 90 7.11 -11.11 -10.95
C LYS A 90 7.43 -10.28 -9.72
N ILE A 91 6.41 -9.82 -8.99
CA ILE A 91 6.55 -8.93 -7.85
C ILE A 91 7.02 -9.72 -6.60
N VAL A 92 8.18 -9.36 -6.07
CA VAL A 92 8.68 -9.82 -4.76
C VAL A 92 8.17 -8.91 -3.65
N ALA A 93 8.24 -7.61 -3.89
CA ALA A 93 7.71 -6.58 -2.99
C ALA A 93 7.33 -5.32 -3.77
N ASP A 94 6.31 -4.61 -3.30
CA ASP A 94 6.01 -3.23 -3.62
C ASP A 94 6.41 -2.35 -2.44
N ALA A 95 7.27 -1.40 -2.67
CA ALA A 95 7.88 -0.61 -1.59
C ALA A 95 7.78 0.89 -1.82
N ILE A 96 7.65 1.63 -0.73
CA ILE A 96 8.01 3.05 -0.65
C ILE A 96 9.49 3.10 -0.33
N VAL A 97 10.27 3.73 -1.19
CA VAL A 97 11.70 3.91 -1.04
C VAL A 97 11.96 5.30 -0.49
N LEU A 98 12.71 5.41 0.61
CA LEU A 98 13.06 6.67 1.25
C LEU A 98 14.58 6.83 1.26
N ALA A 99 15.08 7.92 0.68
CA ALA A 99 16.51 8.24 0.71
C ALA A 99 16.87 9.05 1.95
N LEU A 100 17.72 8.48 2.80
CA LEU A 100 18.32 9.15 3.95
C LEU A 100 19.77 9.55 3.61
N ALA A 101 20.41 10.33 4.47
CA ALA A 101 21.81 10.75 4.26
C ALA A 101 22.78 9.55 4.17
N ASP A 102 22.55 8.54 4.99
CA ASP A 102 23.43 7.38 5.19
C ASP A 102 22.78 6.03 4.91
N ALA A 103 21.48 6.02 4.58
CA ALA A 103 20.71 4.79 4.33
C ALA A 103 19.66 4.98 3.24
N ILE A 104 19.16 3.87 2.71
CA ILE A 104 17.90 3.80 1.95
C ILE A 104 16.95 2.88 2.70
N VAL A 105 15.72 3.32 2.94
CA VAL A 105 14.68 2.54 3.60
C VAL A 105 13.67 2.07 2.56
N LEU A 106 13.36 0.78 2.59
CA LEU A 106 12.27 0.18 1.84
C LEU A 106 11.13 -0.10 2.83
N ASP A 107 10.04 0.65 2.76
CA ASP A 107 8.84 0.42 3.56
C ASP A 107 7.83 -0.36 2.71
N ALA A 108 7.43 -1.54 3.17
CA ALA A 108 6.51 -2.44 2.46
C ALA A 108 5.61 -3.18 3.44
N ARG A 109 4.67 -3.97 2.95
CA ARG A 109 3.90 -4.89 3.81
C ARG A 109 4.84 -5.89 4.49
N GLY A 110 4.58 -6.18 5.77
CA GLY A 110 5.48 -6.97 6.60
C GLY A 110 5.82 -8.34 6.02
N GLY A 111 4.84 -9.02 5.42
CA GLY A 111 5.06 -10.30 4.74
C GLY A 111 5.99 -10.23 3.51
N ALA A 112 6.24 -9.04 2.95
CA ALA A 112 7.18 -8.84 1.83
C ALA A 112 8.61 -8.53 2.28
N ILE A 113 8.82 -8.00 3.49
CA ILE A 113 10.14 -7.51 3.95
C ILE A 113 11.19 -8.63 4.01
N GLU A 114 10.88 -9.75 4.64
CA GLU A 114 11.84 -10.86 4.72
C GLU A 114 12.13 -11.46 3.34
N ARG A 115 11.11 -11.57 2.47
CA ARG A 115 11.30 -12.01 1.08
C ARG A 115 12.18 -11.04 0.29
N ALA A 116 11.98 -9.72 0.49
CA ALA A 116 12.81 -8.70 -0.14
C ALA A 116 14.26 -8.80 0.35
N ARG A 117 14.47 -8.95 1.68
CA ARG A 117 15.79 -9.13 2.27
C ARG A 117 16.49 -10.37 1.72
N GLU A 118 15.81 -11.52 1.70
CA GLU A 118 16.35 -12.76 1.14
C GLU A 118 16.66 -12.65 -0.35
N ALA A 119 15.78 -12.02 -1.13
CA ALA A 119 15.98 -11.83 -2.56
C ALA A 119 17.17 -10.93 -2.85
N LEU A 120 17.31 -9.79 -2.16
CA LEU A 120 18.41 -8.85 -2.33
C LEU A 120 19.75 -9.45 -1.88
N ASN A 121 19.79 -10.15 -0.74
CA ASN A 121 21.01 -10.78 -0.22
C ASN A 121 21.67 -11.76 -1.21
N ARG A 122 20.90 -12.37 -2.14
CA ARG A 122 21.45 -13.29 -3.16
C ARG A 122 22.35 -12.57 -4.17
N TYR A 123 22.17 -11.26 -4.33
CA TYR A 123 22.90 -10.45 -5.31
C TYR A 123 24.01 -9.61 -4.68
N ILE A 124 24.13 -9.56 -3.35
CA ILE A 124 25.26 -8.93 -2.65
C ILE A 124 26.43 -9.91 -2.69
N VAL A 125 27.44 -9.64 -3.53
CA VAL A 125 28.63 -10.48 -3.69
C VAL A 125 29.90 -9.78 -3.19
N ALA A 126 30.15 -8.56 -3.67
CA ALA A 126 31.31 -7.77 -3.34
C ALA A 126 30.96 -6.31 -3.00
N ASP A 127 29.69 -5.99 -3.04
CA ASP A 127 29.17 -4.67 -2.75
C ASP A 127 29.23 -4.38 -1.25
N ASP A 128 29.64 -3.17 -0.88
CA ASP A 128 29.55 -2.66 0.51
C ASP A 128 28.11 -2.26 0.80
N VAL A 129 27.29 -3.28 1.07
CA VAL A 129 25.85 -3.15 1.40
C VAL A 129 25.48 -4.06 2.55
N GLU A 130 24.83 -3.49 3.56
CA GLU A 130 24.21 -4.24 4.66
C GLU A 130 22.70 -4.01 4.66
N LEU A 131 21.93 -5.09 4.85
CA LEU A 131 20.47 -5.09 4.90
C LEU A 131 19.97 -5.51 6.29
N ALA A 132 19.32 -4.60 7.00
CA ALA A 132 18.75 -4.84 8.33
C ALA A 132 17.24 -4.58 8.34
N VAL A 133 16.50 -5.44 9.04
CA VAL A 133 15.08 -5.17 9.31
C VAL A 133 14.97 -4.16 10.45
N ASP A 134 14.17 -3.12 10.27
CA ASP A 134 13.88 -2.13 11.32
C ASP A 134 12.74 -2.62 12.22
N ASP A 135 13.09 -3.03 13.43
CA ASP A 135 12.14 -3.42 14.47
C ASP A 135 11.85 -2.28 15.47
N ALA A 136 12.56 -1.17 15.37
CA ALA A 136 12.49 -0.06 16.32
C ALA A 136 11.32 0.89 16.05
N THR A 137 10.84 0.97 14.81
CA THR A 137 9.77 1.89 14.44
C THR A 137 8.43 1.18 14.21
N HIS A 138 7.33 1.94 14.37
CA HIS A 138 5.96 1.55 14.08
C HIS A 138 5.38 2.51 13.05
N ALA A 139 4.65 1.98 12.09
CA ALA A 139 4.01 2.77 11.05
C ALA A 139 2.58 3.15 11.45
N CYS A 140 2.26 4.44 11.36
CA CYS A 140 0.90 4.97 11.45
C CYS A 140 0.65 5.82 10.21
N ALA A 141 -0.53 5.69 9.59
CA ALA A 141 -0.91 6.59 8.52
C ALA A 141 -1.90 7.64 9.05
N LEU A 142 -1.74 8.89 8.63
CA LEU A 142 -2.72 9.95 8.81
C LEU A 142 -3.24 10.30 7.42
N LEU A 143 -4.44 9.82 7.10
CA LEU A 143 -5.01 9.88 5.76
C LEU A 143 -6.18 10.86 5.69
N GLY A 144 -6.31 11.53 4.56
CA GLY A 144 -7.41 12.42 4.22
C GLY A 144 -6.96 13.84 3.85
N PRO A 145 -7.86 14.65 3.25
CA PRO A 145 -7.53 15.96 2.68
C PRO A 145 -7.03 16.99 3.72
N GLN A 146 -7.30 16.78 4.99
CA GLN A 146 -6.86 17.66 6.08
C GLN A 146 -5.68 17.10 6.90
N ALA A 147 -4.93 16.11 6.36
CA ALA A 147 -3.81 15.49 7.06
C ALA A 147 -2.76 16.53 7.51
N ASP A 148 -2.43 17.50 6.66
CA ASP A 148 -1.48 18.57 7.01
C ASP A 148 -1.96 19.45 8.17
N ALA A 149 -3.23 19.83 8.17
CA ALA A 149 -3.82 20.59 9.26
C ALA A 149 -3.87 19.76 10.56
N ALA A 150 -4.07 18.47 10.48
CA ALA A 150 -4.03 17.56 11.62
C ALA A 150 -2.61 17.43 12.20
N LEU A 151 -1.58 17.32 11.36
CA LEU A 151 -0.17 17.35 11.80
C LEU A 151 0.17 18.63 12.56
N LEU A 152 -0.22 19.78 12.02
CA LEU A 152 0.04 21.08 12.67
C LEU A 152 -0.62 21.17 14.07
N ARG A 153 -1.82 20.60 14.24
CA ARG A 153 -2.49 20.56 15.56
C ARG A 153 -1.72 19.77 16.61
N VAL A 154 -0.98 18.75 16.18
CA VAL A 154 -0.14 17.95 17.09
C VAL A 154 1.31 18.42 17.14
N GLY A 155 1.59 19.63 16.61
CA GLY A 155 2.91 20.27 16.67
C GLY A 155 3.95 19.70 15.70
N MET A 156 3.50 18.97 14.66
CA MET A 156 4.40 18.42 13.63
C MET A 156 4.27 19.20 12.32
N THR A 157 5.40 19.43 11.65
CA THR A 157 5.43 20.08 10.33
C THR A 157 5.10 19.08 9.23
N PRO A 158 4.17 19.40 8.32
CA PRO A 158 3.95 18.58 7.13
C PRO A 158 5.19 18.51 6.25
N PRO A 159 5.52 17.34 5.66
CA PRO A 159 6.62 17.25 4.71
C PRO A 159 6.26 17.97 3.41
N PRO A 160 7.23 18.27 2.52
CA PRO A 160 6.95 18.85 1.21
C PRO A 160 5.83 18.11 0.46
N SER A 161 5.12 18.81 -0.42
CA SER A 161 3.97 18.27 -1.15
C SER A 161 4.33 17.21 -2.21
N GLN A 162 5.61 17.11 -2.57
CA GLN A 162 6.08 16.08 -3.52
C GLN A 162 5.83 14.68 -2.96
N ALA A 163 5.31 13.79 -3.80
CA ALA A 163 5.05 12.40 -3.42
C ALA A 163 6.31 11.74 -2.84
N TYR A 164 6.15 11.08 -1.70
CA TYR A 164 7.19 10.40 -0.93
C TYR A 164 8.30 11.30 -0.37
N ALA A 165 8.21 12.62 -0.50
CA ALA A 165 9.08 13.53 0.25
C ALA A 165 8.88 13.29 1.75
N HIS A 166 9.97 13.37 2.52
CA HIS A 166 9.91 13.09 3.95
C HIS A 166 10.84 13.98 4.76
N GLU A 167 10.42 14.24 5.98
CA GLU A 167 11.18 15.00 6.97
C GLU A 167 11.08 14.33 8.34
N VAL A 168 11.99 14.71 9.24
CA VAL A 168 11.96 14.29 10.63
C VAL A 168 11.46 15.45 11.47
N CYS A 169 10.40 15.20 12.23
CA CYS A 169 9.86 16.13 13.21
C CYS A 169 10.33 15.72 14.62
N ALA A 170 11.04 16.59 15.31
CA ALA A 170 11.35 16.41 16.72
C ALA A 170 10.05 16.64 17.54
N THR A 171 9.67 15.65 18.33
CA THR A 171 8.46 15.70 19.17
C THR A 171 8.79 15.36 20.61
N ALA A 172 7.81 15.56 21.51
CA ALA A 172 7.95 15.11 22.91
C ALA A 172 8.06 13.57 23.03
N PHE A 173 7.76 12.84 21.97
CA PHE A 173 7.81 11.36 21.90
C PHE A 173 9.02 10.85 21.13
N GLY A 174 10.05 11.68 20.94
CA GLY A 174 11.19 11.41 20.08
C GLY A 174 10.99 11.90 18.64
N ASP A 175 11.92 11.52 17.79
CA ASP A 175 11.89 11.85 16.37
C ASP A 175 10.83 11.02 15.63
N VAL A 176 9.94 11.69 14.90
CA VAL A 176 8.94 11.08 14.03
C VAL A 176 9.29 11.42 12.58
N ARG A 177 9.53 10.41 11.75
CA ARG A 177 9.67 10.63 10.31
C ARG A 177 8.30 10.69 9.68
N VAL A 178 8.02 11.77 8.98
CA VAL A 178 6.75 12.02 8.28
C VAL A 178 7.00 11.96 6.79
N VAL A 179 6.25 11.11 6.08
CA VAL A 179 6.42 10.83 4.65
C VAL A 179 5.13 11.18 3.91
N ARG A 180 5.21 11.95 2.82
CA ARG A 180 4.06 12.28 1.99
C ARG A 180 3.53 11.05 1.25
N LEU A 181 2.25 10.74 1.43
CA LEU A 181 1.56 9.67 0.69
C LEU A 181 0.63 10.27 -0.37
N PRO A 182 0.75 9.87 -1.64
CA PRO A 182 -0.17 10.30 -2.70
C PRO A 182 -1.50 9.53 -2.71
N ALA A 183 -1.57 8.37 -2.05
CA ALA A 183 -2.73 7.47 -2.01
C ALA A 183 -2.71 6.61 -0.72
N PRO A 184 -3.81 5.96 -0.32
CA PRO A 184 -5.14 5.93 -0.97
C PRO A 184 -5.96 7.22 -0.74
N GLY A 185 -7.06 7.35 -1.49
CA GLY A 185 -7.93 8.53 -1.45
C GLY A 185 -7.19 9.80 -1.85
N ASP A 186 -7.36 10.87 -1.08
CA ASP A 186 -6.65 12.13 -1.27
C ASP A 186 -5.22 12.10 -0.68
N GLY A 187 -4.72 10.91 -0.34
CA GLY A 187 -3.41 10.73 0.26
C GLY A 187 -3.35 11.13 1.74
N GLY A 188 -2.20 11.64 2.15
CA GLY A 188 -1.92 12.01 3.53
C GLY A 188 -0.45 11.86 3.86
N VAL A 189 -0.15 11.33 5.03
CA VAL A 189 1.21 11.06 5.45
C VAL A 189 1.36 9.70 6.17
N LEU A 190 2.54 9.10 6.03
CA LEU A 190 3.01 8.01 6.86
C LEU A 190 3.90 8.58 7.97
N CYS A 191 3.58 8.25 9.21
CA CYS A 191 4.37 8.59 10.38
C CYS A 191 5.11 7.34 10.88
N LEU A 192 6.43 7.37 10.87
CA LEU A 192 7.28 6.34 11.47
C LEU A 192 7.67 6.80 12.86
N VAL A 193 7.08 6.18 13.87
CA VAL A 193 7.18 6.52 15.29
C VAL A 193 7.98 5.44 16.01
N ALA A 194 8.83 5.82 16.98
CA ALA A 194 9.50 4.83 17.82
C ALA A 194 8.47 3.92 18.48
N ARG A 195 8.68 2.60 18.40
CA ARG A 195 7.72 1.59 18.87
C ARG A 195 7.34 1.78 20.33
N ASP A 196 8.30 2.15 21.18
CA ASP A 196 8.08 2.35 22.61
C ASP A 196 7.23 3.60 22.90
N HIS A 197 7.12 4.52 21.96
CA HIS A 197 6.38 5.78 22.09
C HIS A 197 5.09 5.84 21.28
N VAL A 198 4.82 4.85 20.43
CA VAL A 198 3.67 4.91 19.51
C VAL A 198 2.33 5.06 20.23
N ALA A 199 2.11 4.37 21.34
CA ALA A 199 0.85 4.44 22.09
C ALA A 199 0.62 5.84 22.70
N THR A 200 1.67 6.44 23.26
CA THR A 200 1.59 7.80 23.86
C THR A 200 1.48 8.88 22.78
N TRP A 201 2.19 8.73 21.69
CA TRP A 201 2.07 9.61 20.51
C TRP A 201 0.65 9.54 19.91
N TRP A 202 0.11 8.35 19.72
CA TRP A 202 -1.24 8.13 19.22
C TRP A 202 -2.29 8.78 20.11
N ALA A 203 -2.20 8.56 21.44
CA ALA A 203 -3.11 9.17 22.40
C ALA A 203 -3.07 10.70 22.34
N ALA A 204 -1.88 11.31 22.24
CA ALA A 204 -1.73 12.76 22.11
C ALA A 204 -2.36 13.29 20.81
N CYS A 205 -2.28 12.57 19.71
CA CYS A 205 -2.97 12.91 18.47
C CYS A 205 -4.50 12.89 18.64
N VAL A 206 -5.02 11.84 19.26
CA VAL A 206 -6.48 11.69 19.55
C VAL A 206 -6.95 12.79 20.49
N ASP A 207 -6.22 13.09 21.56
CA ASP A 207 -6.54 14.16 22.52
C ASP A 207 -6.53 15.54 21.84
N SER A 208 -5.77 15.71 20.77
CA SER A 208 -5.76 16.92 19.94
C SER A 208 -6.91 16.97 18.90
N GLY A 209 -7.83 16.02 18.97
CA GLY A 209 -9.02 15.96 18.11
C GLY A 209 -8.78 15.35 16.73
N VAL A 210 -7.71 14.59 16.54
CA VAL A 210 -7.50 13.80 15.31
C VAL A 210 -8.37 12.53 15.41
N ALA A 211 -9.21 12.28 14.42
CA ALA A 211 -10.04 11.09 14.35
C ALA A 211 -9.18 9.83 14.17
N THR A 212 -9.73 8.68 14.55
CA THR A 212 -9.13 7.36 14.28
C THR A 212 -9.99 6.61 13.27
N ALA A 213 -9.37 5.76 12.47
CA ALA A 213 -10.07 4.84 11.58
C ALA A 213 -9.44 3.45 11.66
N GLY A 214 -10.31 2.45 11.83
CA GLY A 214 -9.90 1.05 11.86
C GLY A 214 -9.68 0.49 10.46
N PHE A 215 -9.23 -0.76 10.42
CA PHE A 215 -8.89 -1.43 9.18
C PHE A 215 -10.08 -1.52 8.20
N THR A 216 -11.32 -1.67 8.70
CA THR A 216 -12.53 -1.76 7.86
C THR A 216 -12.74 -0.51 7.01
N ALA A 217 -12.63 0.68 7.63
CA ALA A 217 -12.78 1.95 6.91
C ALA A 217 -11.60 2.22 5.97
N PHE A 218 -10.37 1.90 6.40
CA PHE A 218 -9.17 2.01 5.58
C PHE A 218 -9.23 1.09 4.35
N GLU A 219 -9.67 -0.16 4.51
CA GLU A 219 -9.77 -1.14 3.43
C GLU A 219 -10.82 -0.69 2.39
N ALA A 220 -11.92 -0.09 2.82
CA ALA A 220 -12.89 0.50 1.91
C ALA A 220 -12.26 1.63 1.07
N LEU A 221 -11.55 2.55 1.71
CA LEU A 221 -10.84 3.63 1.01
C LEU A 221 -9.80 3.09 0.02
N ARG A 222 -9.03 2.06 0.41
CA ARG A 222 -8.01 1.44 -0.43
C ARG A 222 -8.60 0.80 -1.69
N ILE A 223 -9.65 -0.01 -1.52
CA ILE A 223 -10.30 -0.72 -2.63
C ILE A 223 -10.94 0.26 -3.60
N GLU A 224 -11.65 1.27 -3.08
CA GLU A 224 -12.24 2.34 -3.89
C GLU A 224 -11.19 3.11 -4.71
N SER A 225 -10.01 3.33 -4.13
CA SER A 225 -8.88 4.01 -4.79
C SER A 225 -8.12 3.11 -5.77
N GLY A 226 -8.52 1.85 -5.93
CA GLY A 226 -7.83 0.91 -6.80
C GLY A 226 -6.41 0.54 -6.34
N VAL A 227 -6.04 0.82 -5.10
CA VAL A 227 -4.69 0.55 -4.56
C VAL A 227 -4.57 -0.92 -4.19
N PRO A 228 -3.68 -1.69 -4.83
CA PRO A 228 -3.50 -3.10 -4.51
C PRO A 228 -2.84 -3.31 -3.16
N ALA A 229 -3.12 -4.44 -2.52
CA ALA A 229 -2.43 -4.90 -1.33
C ALA A 229 -1.60 -6.14 -1.64
N TYR A 230 -0.28 -6.08 -1.34
CA TYR A 230 0.60 -7.24 -1.48
C TYR A 230 0.14 -8.37 -0.54
N GLY A 231 0.13 -9.60 -1.06
CA GLY A 231 -0.37 -10.77 -0.34
C GLY A 231 -1.88 -10.98 -0.44
N VAL A 232 -2.63 -9.99 -0.96
CA VAL A 232 -4.08 -10.07 -1.18
C VAL A 232 -4.40 -9.93 -2.68
N ASP A 233 -4.11 -8.77 -3.25
CA ASP A 233 -4.40 -8.47 -4.67
C ASP A 233 -3.24 -8.80 -5.59
N VAL A 234 -2.02 -8.67 -5.10
CA VAL A 234 -0.78 -8.93 -5.83
C VAL A 234 0.16 -9.79 -5.00
N GLY A 235 1.05 -10.52 -5.65
CA GLY A 235 1.97 -11.41 -4.99
C GLY A 235 3.00 -12.02 -5.93
N PRO A 236 3.69 -13.09 -5.51
CA PRO A 236 4.82 -13.67 -6.22
C PRO A 236 4.47 -14.27 -7.60
N ASP A 237 3.19 -14.40 -7.94
CA ASP A 237 2.72 -14.86 -9.25
C ASP A 237 2.24 -13.72 -10.16
N THR A 238 2.27 -12.48 -9.68
CA THR A 238 1.81 -11.30 -10.41
C THR A 238 2.96 -10.66 -11.20
N LEU A 239 2.76 -10.43 -12.49
CA LEU A 239 3.67 -9.61 -13.28
C LEU A 239 3.48 -8.12 -12.94
N ALA A 240 4.58 -7.36 -12.96
CA ALA A 240 4.56 -5.93 -12.60
C ALA A 240 3.48 -5.12 -13.33
N LEU A 241 3.25 -5.38 -14.62
CA LEU A 241 2.29 -4.64 -15.45
C LEU A 241 0.86 -5.22 -15.44
N GLU A 242 0.61 -6.30 -14.68
CA GLU A 242 -0.75 -6.80 -14.43
C GLU A 242 -1.49 -5.97 -13.36
N ALA A 243 -0.78 -5.15 -12.59
CA ALA A 243 -1.33 -4.30 -11.53
C ALA A 243 -1.02 -2.81 -11.80
N PRO A 244 -1.67 -1.84 -11.11
CA PRO A 244 -1.56 -0.41 -11.37
C PRO A 244 -0.29 0.23 -10.78
N TYR A 245 0.87 -0.31 -11.12
CA TYR A 245 2.17 0.14 -10.62
C TYR A 245 2.96 1.02 -11.62
N ALA A 246 2.30 1.68 -12.55
CA ALA A 246 3.00 2.48 -13.57
C ALA A 246 3.92 3.54 -12.96
N GLY A 247 3.52 4.19 -11.88
CA GLY A 247 4.34 5.17 -11.15
C GLY A 247 5.52 4.57 -10.36
N ALA A 248 5.55 3.26 -10.18
CA ALA A 248 6.64 2.54 -9.51
C ALA A 248 7.71 2.00 -10.47
N ILE A 249 7.58 2.26 -11.78
CA ILE A 249 8.49 1.76 -12.81
C ILE A 249 9.07 2.94 -13.59
N SER A 250 10.39 3.07 -13.59
CA SER A 250 11.09 4.02 -14.46
C SER A 250 11.47 3.35 -15.77
N PHE A 251 10.93 3.84 -16.88
CA PHE A 251 11.26 3.36 -18.22
C PHE A 251 12.51 4.04 -18.80
N GLY A 252 13.08 5.03 -18.12
CA GLY A 252 14.25 5.80 -18.55
C GLY A 252 15.53 5.52 -17.77
N LYS A 253 15.47 4.74 -16.67
CA LYS A 253 16.65 4.35 -15.90
C LYS A 253 17.45 3.24 -16.60
N GLY A 254 18.65 2.96 -16.14
CA GLY A 254 19.46 1.83 -16.56
C GLY A 254 18.86 0.46 -16.17
N CYS A 255 19.62 -0.61 -16.41
CA CYS A 255 19.18 -1.99 -16.17
C CYS A 255 18.81 -2.24 -14.69
N TYR A 256 17.80 -3.06 -14.48
CA TYR A 256 17.39 -3.57 -13.17
C TYR A 256 16.84 -5.00 -13.28
N LEU A 257 16.75 -5.68 -12.15
CA LEU A 257 16.29 -7.07 -12.09
C LEU A 257 14.85 -7.19 -12.60
N GLY A 258 14.62 -8.08 -13.59
CA GLY A 258 13.28 -8.32 -14.18
C GLY A 258 12.89 -7.35 -15.31
N GLN A 259 13.73 -6.35 -15.65
CA GLN A 259 13.44 -5.34 -16.68
C GLN A 259 13.08 -5.94 -18.03
N GLU A 260 13.78 -7.00 -18.48
CA GLU A 260 13.53 -7.59 -19.79
C GLU A 260 12.08 -7.99 -20.00
N VAL A 261 11.45 -8.56 -18.98
CA VAL A 261 10.04 -8.96 -19.05
C VAL A 261 9.13 -7.73 -19.09
N VAL A 262 9.41 -6.70 -18.28
CA VAL A 262 8.67 -5.44 -18.26
C VAL A 262 8.73 -4.76 -19.63
N GLU A 263 9.92 -4.61 -20.20
CA GLU A 263 10.12 -4.00 -21.53
C GLU A 263 9.43 -4.81 -22.64
N ARG A 264 9.56 -6.14 -22.62
CA ARG A 264 8.91 -7.01 -23.60
C ARG A 264 7.39 -6.90 -23.57
N VAL A 265 6.79 -6.82 -22.36
CA VAL A 265 5.35 -6.62 -22.19
C VAL A 265 4.95 -5.24 -22.69
N THR A 266 5.73 -4.21 -22.36
CA THR A 266 5.51 -2.83 -22.83
C THR A 266 5.60 -2.73 -24.35
N ALA A 267 6.61 -3.34 -24.95
CA ALA A 267 6.79 -3.36 -26.42
C ALA A 267 5.69 -4.12 -27.15
N ARG A 268 5.14 -5.18 -26.56
CA ARG A 268 3.98 -5.92 -27.08
C ARG A 268 2.65 -5.19 -26.86
N GLY A 269 2.67 -4.17 -26.00
CA GLY A 269 1.52 -3.29 -25.73
C GLY A 269 0.42 -3.88 -24.85
N HIS A 270 0.55 -5.11 -24.31
CA HIS A 270 -0.50 -5.71 -23.48
C HIS A 270 0.00 -6.84 -22.58
N VAL A 271 -0.71 -6.99 -21.45
CA VAL A 271 -0.73 -8.19 -20.61
C VAL A 271 -1.99 -9.01 -20.90
N ASN A 272 -2.03 -10.26 -20.47
CA ASN A 272 -3.19 -11.13 -20.68
C ASN A 272 -4.38 -10.83 -19.76
N ARG A 273 -4.09 -10.25 -18.60
CA ARG A 273 -5.07 -9.84 -17.57
C ARG A 273 -4.58 -8.59 -16.85
N LYS A 274 -5.49 -7.85 -16.24
CA LYS A 274 -5.13 -6.76 -15.31
C LYS A 274 -6.01 -6.79 -14.08
N LEU A 275 -5.44 -6.34 -12.96
CA LEU A 275 -6.21 -5.97 -11.78
C LEU A 275 -6.97 -4.67 -12.09
N VAL A 276 -8.29 -4.71 -11.94
CA VAL A 276 -9.18 -3.57 -12.23
C VAL A 276 -10.17 -3.35 -11.11
N PRO A 277 -10.62 -2.10 -10.89
CA PRO A 277 -11.73 -1.81 -10.00
C PRO A 277 -13.05 -2.26 -10.65
N LEU A 278 -13.97 -2.76 -9.82
CA LEU A 278 -15.30 -3.19 -10.18
C LEU A 278 -16.33 -2.52 -9.27
N VAL A 279 -17.42 -2.03 -9.85
CA VAL A 279 -18.63 -1.62 -9.10
C VAL A 279 -19.66 -2.72 -9.23
N VAL A 280 -20.17 -3.23 -8.12
CA VAL A 280 -21.14 -4.34 -8.10
C VAL A 280 -22.56 -3.77 -7.97
N GLU A 281 -23.47 -4.21 -8.85
CA GLU A 281 -24.86 -3.75 -8.90
C GLU A 281 -25.78 -4.65 -8.05
N ALA A 282 -25.43 -4.83 -6.78
CA ALA A 282 -26.17 -5.63 -5.80
C ALA A 282 -25.94 -5.07 -4.40
N ALA A 283 -26.65 -5.57 -3.40
CA ALA A 283 -26.41 -5.26 -2.00
C ALA A 283 -25.38 -6.22 -1.37
N GLU A 284 -25.16 -7.37 -1.96
CA GLU A 284 -24.21 -8.39 -1.49
C GLU A 284 -22.79 -8.01 -1.88
N VAL A 285 -21.87 -8.07 -0.92
CA VAL A 285 -20.43 -7.90 -1.16
C VAL A 285 -19.84 -9.23 -1.61
N PRO A 286 -19.22 -9.32 -2.79
CA PRO A 286 -18.56 -10.54 -3.21
C PRO A 286 -17.35 -10.87 -2.31
N HIS A 287 -16.87 -12.09 -2.40
CA HIS A 287 -15.72 -12.55 -1.62
C HIS A 287 -14.47 -12.72 -2.48
N ALA A 288 -13.31 -12.60 -1.85
CA ALA A 288 -12.06 -12.96 -2.50
C ALA A 288 -12.11 -14.41 -3.01
N GLY A 289 -11.72 -14.60 -4.28
CA GLY A 289 -11.79 -15.89 -4.96
C GLY A 289 -13.05 -16.11 -5.80
N ASP A 290 -14.10 -15.31 -5.65
CA ASP A 290 -15.30 -15.40 -6.49
C ASP A 290 -14.93 -15.21 -7.97
N ALA A 291 -15.51 -16.08 -8.83
CA ALA A 291 -15.21 -16.06 -10.25
C ALA A 291 -15.87 -14.89 -10.95
N ILE A 292 -15.10 -14.18 -11.76
CA ILE A 292 -15.62 -13.17 -12.70
C ILE A 292 -15.86 -13.87 -14.03
N VAL A 293 -17.06 -13.73 -14.59
CA VAL A 293 -17.47 -14.44 -15.81
C VAL A 293 -18.07 -13.50 -16.86
N ALA A 294 -17.96 -13.90 -18.12
CA ALA A 294 -18.68 -13.31 -19.24
C ALA A 294 -19.43 -14.45 -19.96
N GLY A 295 -20.76 -14.49 -19.78
CA GLY A 295 -21.55 -15.66 -20.11
C GLY A 295 -21.10 -16.89 -19.32
N ASP A 296 -20.81 -18.00 -20.00
CA ASP A 296 -20.35 -19.24 -19.34
C ASP A 296 -18.85 -19.30 -19.07
N LYS A 297 -18.08 -18.32 -19.54
CA LYS A 297 -16.62 -18.36 -19.48
C LYS A 297 -16.09 -17.60 -18.28
N GLU A 298 -15.27 -18.24 -17.46
CA GLU A 298 -14.47 -17.57 -16.43
C GLU A 298 -13.39 -16.70 -17.10
N ILE A 299 -13.44 -15.41 -16.79
CA ILE A 299 -12.52 -14.38 -17.32
C ILE A 299 -11.65 -13.75 -16.25
N GLY A 300 -11.87 -14.09 -14.98
CA GLY A 300 -11.09 -13.53 -13.89
C GLY A 300 -11.57 -13.96 -12.51
N ARG A 301 -11.03 -13.28 -11.48
CA ARG A 301 -11.39 -13.53 -10.07
C ARG A 301 -11.33 -12.23 -9.28
N VAL A 302 -12.24 -12.10 -8.31
CA VAL A 302 -12.20 -11.07 -7.27
C VAL A 302 -11.03 -11.34 -6.33
N THR A 303 -10.28 -10.30 -5.96
CA THR A 303 -9.18 -10.38 -4.98
C THR A 303 -9.51 -9.67 -3.67
N SER A 304 -10.17 -8.51 -3.75
CA SER A 304 -10.65 -7.75 -2.60
C SER A 304 -12.04 -7.20 -2.90
N ALA A 305 -12.90 -7.11 -1.89
CA ALA A 305 -14.20 -6.47 -2.02
C ALA A 305 -14.65 -5.88 -0.69
N THR A 306 -15.47 -4.84 -0.75
CA THR A 306 -16.02 -4.14 0.41
C THR A 306 -17.29 -3.40 0.05
N TRP A 307 -18.00 -2.94 1.08
CA TRP A 307 -19.05 -1.95 0.91
C TRP A 307 -18.46 -0.56 0.76
N SER A 308 -18.81 0.18 -0.29
CA SER A 308 -18.46 1.58 -0.47
C SER A 308 -19.56 2.46 0.10
N TRP A 309 -19.23 3.21 1.15
CA TRP A 309 -20.20 4.18 1.71
C TRP A 309 -20.43 5.37 0.74
N ARG A 310 -19.42 5.74 -0.05
CA ARG A 310 -19.53 6.78 -1.08
C ARG A 310 -20.47 6.37 -2.21
N ALA A 311 -20.28 5.15 -2.72
CA ALA A 311 -21.08 4.65 -3.84
C ALA A 311 -22.45 4.08 -3.42
N GLY A 312 -22.66 3.81 -2.11
CA GLY A 312 -23.86 3.15 -1.59
C GLY A 312 -24.06 1.72 -2.11
N ARG A 313 -22.96 1.05 -2.47
CA ARG A 313 -22.94 -0.30 -3.05
C ARG A 313 -21.59 -0.97 -2.91
N PRO A 314 -21.46 -2.27 -3.13
CA PRO A 314 -20.17 -2.95 -3.09
C PRO A 314 -19.25 -2.52 -4.24
N VAL A 315 -17.95 -2.46 -3.90
CA VAL A 315 -16.85 -2.29 -4.83
C VAL A 315 -15.83 -3.41 -4.63
N ALA A 316 -15.09 -3.75 -5.68
CA ALA A 316 -14.11 -4.81 -5.63
C ALA A 316 -12.89 -4.50 -6.48
N LEU A 317 -11.79 -5.19 -6.19
CA LEU A 317 -10.65 -5.36 -7.09
C LEU A 317 -10.68 -6.80 -7.62
N GLY A 318 -10.35 -6.98 -8.88
CA GLY A 318 -10.27 -8.31 -9.46
C GLY A 318 -9.44 -8.35 -10.72
N TYR A 319 -8.82 -9.50 -10.97
CA TYR A 319 -8.16 -9.72 -12.26
C TYR A 319 -9.21 -10.00 -13.32
N VAL A 320 -9.09 -9.34 -14.45
CA VAL A 320 -9.96 -9.52 -15.61
C VAL A 320 -9.10 -9.71 -16.85
N ARG A 321 -9.50 -10.62 -17.73
CA ARG A 321 -8.81 -10.85 -19.01
C ARG A 321 -8.89 -9.61 -19.90
N ARG A 322 -7.85 -9.40 -20.71
CA ARG A 322 -7.65 -8.19 -21.52
C ARG A 322 -8.83 -7.82 -22.43
N GLU A 323 -9.56 -8.81 -22.91
CA GLU A 323 -10.69 -8.63 -23.80
C GLU A 323 -11.88 -7.91 -23.14
N HIS A 324 -11.86 -7.84 -21.79
CA HIS A 324 -12.94 -7.29 -20.96
C HIS A 324 -12.51 -6.12 -20.08
N LEU A 325 -11.33 -5.50 -20.34
CA LEU A 325 -10.77 -4.45 -19.49
C LEU A 325 -11.32 -3.05 -19.74
N ALA A 326 -12.10 -2.85 -20.83
CA ALA A 326 -12.61 -1.52 -21.15
C ALA A 326 -13.54 -1.01 -20.04
N PRO A 327 -13.32 0.22 -19.52
CA PRO A 327 -14.23 0.81 -18.55
C PRO A 327 -15.67 0.82 -19.09
N GLY A 328 -16.63 0.50 -18.24
CA GLY A 328 -18.05 0.33 -18.61
C GLY A 328 -18.40 -1.09 -19.10
N THR A 329 -17.43 -2.00 -19.24
CA THR A 329 -17.74 -3.39 -19.58
C THR A 329 -18.49 -4.05 -18.43
N THR A 330 -19.66 -4.61 -18.73
CA THR A 330 -20.45 -5.41 -17.79
C THR A 330 -19.93 -6.84 -17.74
N VAL A 331 -19.72 -7.32 -16.55
CA VAL A 331 -19.32 -8.71 -16.23
C VAL A 331 -20.21 -9.25 -15.12
N GLU A 332 -20.12 -10.53 -14.85
CA GLU A 332 -20.84 -11.16 -13.74
C GLU A 332 -19.85 -11.72 -12.72
N VAL A 333 -20.20 -11.67 -11.43
CA VAL A 333 -19.47 -12.29 -10.34
C VAL A 333 -20.32 -13.44 -9.80
N ARG A 334 -19.80 -14.67 -9.86
CA ARG A 334 -20.44 -15.85 -9.31
C ARG A 334 -20.05 -16.00 -7.84
N THR A 335 -21.03 -15.81 -6.96
CA THR A 335 -20.90 -16.01 -5.51
C THR A 335 -21.58 -17.32 -5.09
N ALA A 336 -21.42 -17.67 -3.81
CA ALA A 336 -22.12 -18.84 -3.26
C ALA A 336 -23.67 -18.69 -3.24
N SER A 337 -24.17 -17.44 -3.21
CA SER A 337 -25.61 -17.13 -3.18
C SER A 337 -26.23 -16.92 -4.56
N GLY A 338 -25.40 -16.77 -5.61
CA GLY A 338 -25.89 -16.53 -6.96
C GLY A 338 -24.92 -15.75 -7.84
N THR A 339 -25.48 -15.02 -8.82
CA THR A 339 -24.72 -14.22 -9.77
C THR A 339 -25.03 -12.74 -9.55
N LEU A 340 -23.98 -11.92 -9.40
CA LEU A 340 -24.05 -10.48 -9.25
C LEU A 340 -23.55 -9.80 -10.52
N HIS A 341 -24.25 -8.75 -10.98
CA HIS A 341 -23.73 -7.92 -12.07
C HIS A 341 -22.68 -6.95 -11.54
N ALA A 342 -21.62 -6.74 -12.31
CA ALA A 342 -20.56 -5.79 -12.00
C ALA A 342 -20.08 -5.05 -13.26
N VAL A 343 -19.57 -3.84 -13.05
CA VAL A 343 -19.07 -2.98 -14.14
C VAL A 343 -17.61 -2.65 -13.88
N VAL A 344 -16.77 -2.92 -14.88
CA VAL A 344 -15.35 -2.56 -14.87
C VAL A 344 -15.18 -1.04 -14.85
N GLN A 345 -14.36 -0.53 -13.96
CA GLN A 345 -14.05 0.89 -13.85
C GLN A 345 -12.66 1.20 -14.38
N ALA A 346 -12.40 2.47 -14.70
CA ALA A 346 -11.05 2.96 -14.90
C ALA A 346 -10.30 3.01 -13.55
N HIS A 347 -8.97 2.82 -13.56
CA HIS A 347 -8.15 3.30 -12.44
C HIS A 347 -8.14 4.83 -12.48
N GLU A 348 -8.46 5.47 -11.35
CA GLU A 348 -8.34 6.92 -11.17
C GLU A 348 -6.86 7.36 -11.14
#